data_4763e3322f3f94c4bf44960665b54e23
#
_entry.id   4763e3322f3f94c4bf44960665b54e23
#
_cell.length_a   1.000
_cell.length_b   1.000
_cell.length_c   1.000
_cell.angle_alpha   90.00
_cell.angle_beta   90.00
_cell.angle_gamma   90.00
#
_symmetry.space_group_name_H-M   'P 1'
#
loop_
_entity.id
_entity.type
_entity.pdbx_description
1 polymer ?
#
loop_
_entity_poly.entity_id
_entity_poly.type
_entity_poly.pdbx_seq_one_letter_code
_entity_poly.pdbx_strand_id
1 'polypeptide(L)'
;MKKVLIIWKKIINTILEKKYLIKVVRIVGIILLYALLLFVLLGYGKKWLALGACLLFLWKPYRYFVFNIDRLLRSLVVNSINFIRYKEYNYPRDIGVIDGYVAHTSKVFGCCKTLSAVAKVQRLYNRYNGARTYDYKCKEPHWIEWKVNVIANLEIDGIPVTPFENMQQLVNLGEQDNSSTYNIVLIDECNAVLNSRNFKNNFQNEEQIKSLVTCRHNNMYLILVGQRFRYLDALVRNIMDRVIECRHVPLFNTVIHYVYSAYDLETCDNPRMVKKLAWDFMHIPSWMYKIYDTKALVNLITKSESKSSEELLAGRVKNLSVYDTRHLTRTGKRRVKG
;
A
#
# COMPACT_ATOMS: atom_id res chain seq x y z
N MET A 1 -4.85 -4.58 53.50
CA MET A 1 -5.00 -5.11 52.14
C MET A 1 -6.31 -5.84 51.85
N LYS A 2 -6.76 -6.83 52.66
CA LYS A 2 -8.02 -7.58 52.41
C LYS A 2 -9.29 -6.70 52.29
N LYS A 3 -9.46 -5.65 53.12
CA LYS A 3 -10.61 -4.74 53.01
C LYS A 3 -10.67 -3.94 51.70
N VAL A 4 -9.52 -3.50 51.17
CA VAL A 4 -9.43 -2.77 49.91
C VAL A 4 -9.81 -3.68 48.72
N LEU A 5 -9.39 -4.94 48.77
CA LEU A 5 -9.70 -5.95 47.75
C LEU A 5 -11.21 -6.25 47.67
N ILE A 6 -11.88 -6.29 48.82
CA ILE A 6 -13.33 -6.52 48.92
C ILE A 6 -14.11 -5.33 48.33
N ILE A 7 -13.69 -4.10 48.62
CA ILE A 7 -14.30 -2.88 48.06
C ILE A 7 -14.13 -2.86 46.51
N TRP A 8 -12.94 -3.13 46.02
CA TRP A 8 -12.70 -3.20 44.55
C TRP A 8 -13.55 -4.28 43.88
N LYS A 9 -13.69 -5.46 44.49
CA LYS A 9 -14.52 -6.54 43.98
C LYS A 9 -16.00 -6.14 43.92
N LYS A 10 -16.50 -5.41 44.92
CA LYS A 10 -17.87 -4.89 44.97
C LYS A 10 -18.11 -3.82 43.90
N ILE A 11 -17.17 -2.89 43.73
CA ILE A 11 -17.23 -1.85 42.68
C ILE A 11 -17.23 -2.47 41.28
N ILE A 12 -16.34 -3.45 41.02
CA ILE A 12 -16.27 -4.14 39.74
C ILE A 12 -17.56 -4.90 39.43
N ASN A 13 -18.12 -5.61 40.43
CA ASN A 13 -19.38 -6.31 40.23
C ASN A 13 -20.54 -5.35 39.94
N THR A 14 -20.65 -4.23 40.67
CA THR A 14 -21.68 -3.19 40.42
C THR A 14 -21.53 -2.58 39.00
N ILE A 15 -20.32 -2.36 38.53
CA ILE A 15 -20.08 -1.86 37.18
C ILE A 15 -20.43 -2.92 36.10
N LEU A 16 -20.13 -4.18 36.37
CA LEU A 16 -20.49 -5.30 35.50
C LEU A 16 -22.01 -5.50 35.43
N GLU A 17 -22.70 -5.47 36.58
CA GLU A 17 -24.17 -5.54 36.63
C GLU A 17 -24.83 -4.38 35.89
N LYS A 18 -24.33 -3.15 36.07
CA LYS A 18 -24.83 -1.98 35.36
C LYS A 18 -24.63 -2.08 33.85
N LYS A 19 -23.47 -2.56 33.40
CA LYS A 19 -23.21 -2.84 31.96
C LYS A 19 -24.14 -3.94 31.44
N TYR A 20 -24.38 -4.98 32.21
CA TYR A 20 -25.26 -6.06 31.81
C TYR A 20 -26.72 -5.57 31.71
N LEU A 21 -27.19 -4.84 32.69
CA LEU A 21 -28.53 -4.23 32.70
C LEU A 21 -28.76 -3.33 31.48
N ILE A 22 -27.79 -2.46 31.16
CA ILE A 22 -27.85 -1.60 29.95
C ILE A 22 -27.95 -2.44 28.68
N LYS A 23 -27.21 -3.55 28.59
CA LYS A 23 -27.31 -4.46 27.44
C LYS A 23 -28.69 -5.11 27.33
N VAL A 24 -29.23 -5.59 28.42
CA VAL A 24 -30.56 -6.22 28.46
C VAL A 24 -31.66 -5.23 28.09
N VAL A 25 -31.68 -4.04 28.71
CA VAL A 25 -32.65 -2.98 28.41
C VAL A 25 -32.59 -2.59 26.92
N ARG A 26 -31.41 -2.50 26.35
CA ARG A 26 -31.22 -2.20 24.94
C ARG A 26 -31.79 -3.30 24.03
N ILE A 27 -31.48 -4.58 24.31
CA ILE A 27 -32.00 -5.70 23.54
C ILE A 27 -33.53 -5.76 23.60
N VAL A 28 -34.08 -5.62 24.78
CA VAL A 28 -35.54 -5.58 24.99
C VAL A 28 -36.16 -4.42 24.21
N GLY A 29 -35.58 -3.22 24.30
CA GLY A 29 -36.05 -2.04 23.54
C GLY A 29 -36.06 -2.26 22.02
N ILE A 30 -35.04 -2.86 21.48
CA ILE A 30 -34.97 -3.18 20.04
C ILE A 30 -36.04 -4.22 19.66
N ILE A 31 -36.23 -5.25 20.47
CA ILE A 31 -37.26 -6.27 20.23
C ILE A 31 -38.64 -5.63 20.24
N LEU A 32 -38.94 -4.76 21.23
CA LEU A 32 -40.20 -4.06 21.32
C LEU A 32 -40.45 -3.14 20.11
N LEU A 33 -39.42 -2.42 19.68
CA LEU A 33 -39.50 -1.54 18.49
C LEU A 33 -39.74 -2.34 17.22
N TYR A 34 -39.11 -3.49 17.10
CA TYR A 34 -39.31 -4.39 15.96
C TYR A 34 -40.72 -5.03 15.98
N ALA A 35 -41.23 -5.42 17.15
CA ALA A 35 -42.58 -5.93 17.34
C ALA A 35 -43.64 -4.85 17.01
N LEU A 36 -43.39 -3.60 17.41
CA LEU A 36 -44.23 -2.45 17.06
C LEU A 36 -44.25 -2.25 15.53
N LEU A 37 -43.09 -2.30 14.86
CA LEU A 37 -43.01 -2.21 13.41
C LEU A 37 -43.86 -3.29 12.71
N LEU A 38 -43.75 -4.54 13.16
CA LEU A 38 -44.54 -5.66 12.62
C LEU A 38 -46.05 -5.43 12.87
N PHE A 39 -46.43 -4.96 14.07
CA PHE A 39 -47.81 -4.65 14.38
C PHE A 39 -48.40 -3.55 13.48
N VAL A 40 -47.63 -2.48 13.23
CA VAL A 40 -48.01 -1.40 12.32
C VAL A 40 -48.16 -1.93 10.88
N LEU A 41 -47.21 -2.73 10.37
CA LEU A 41 -47.29 -3.32 9.03
C LEU A 41 -48.52 -4.23 8.87
N LEU A 42 -48.85 -4.99 9.88
CA LEU A 42 -50.04 -5.85 9.88
C LEU A 42 -51.32 -5.03 9.91
N GLY A 43 -51.36 -3.95 10.74
CA GLY A 43 -52.50 -3.04 10.84
C GLY A 43 -52.82 -2.31 9.52
N TYR A 44 -51.79 -1.98 8.74
CA TYR A 44 -51.98 -1.40 7.38
C TYR A 44 -52.25 -2.46 6.28
N GLY A 45 -52.54 -3.72 6.64
CA GLY A 45 -52.81 -4.79 5.70
C GLY A 45 -51.58 -5.27 4.86
N LYS A 46 -50.39 -4.83 5.19
CA LYS A 46 -49.12 -5.14 4.47
C LYS A 46 -48.52 -6.49 4.95
N LYS A 47 -49.35 -7.55 4.94
CA LYS A 47 -48.99 -8.88 5.42
C LYS A 47 -47.72 -9.46 4.81
N TRP A 48 -47.53 -9.25 3.49
CA TRP A 48 -46.33 -9.74 2.80
C TRP A 48 -45.05 -9.02 3.22
N LEU A 49 -45.11 -7.71 3.53
CA LEU A 49 -43.97 -6.98 4.07
C LEU A 49 -43.64 -7.42 5.49
N ALA A 50 -44.63 -7.69 6.32
CA ALA A 50 -44.42 -8.23 7.65
C ALA A 50 -43.79 -9.63 7.59
N LEU A 51 -44.26 -10.50 6.71
CA LEU A 51 -43.67 -11.83 6.48
C LEU A 51 -42.21 -11.70 6.00
N GLY A 52 -41.93 -10.83 5.05
CA GLY A 52 -40.58 -10.55 4.57
C GLY A 52 -39.65 -10.06 5.67
N ALA A 53 -40.12 -9.15 6.53
CA ALA A 53 -39.36 -8.69 7.70
C ALA A 53 -39.07 -9.82 8.68
N CYS A 54 -40.05 -10.70 8.96
CA CYS A 54 -39.81 -11.88 9.79
C CYS A 54 -38.75 -12.82 9.20
N LEU A 55 -38.80 -13.09 7.89
CA LEU A 55 -37.83 -13.94 7.19
C LEU A 55 -36.42 -13.31 7.23
N LEU A 56 -36.32 -11.99 7.00
CA LEU A 56 -35.04 -11.27 7.12
C LEU A 56 -34.45 -11.36 8.54
N PHE A 57 -35.31 -11.39 9.58
CA PHE A 57 -34.82 -11.53 10.96
C PHE A 57 -34.21 -12.91 11.25
N LEU A 58 -34.54 -13.92 10.46
CA LEU A 58 -33.86 -15.24 10.54
C LEU A 58 -32.42 -15.15 10.02
N TRP A 59 -32.11 -14.20 9.16
CA TRP A 59 -30.78 -14.02 8.60
C TRP A 59 -29.82 -13.38 9.63
N LYS A 60 -28.77 -14.12 9.99
CA LYS A 60 -27.80 -13.73 11.03
C LYS A 60 -27.18 -12.33 10.84
N PRO A 61 -26.72 -11.90 9.64
CA PRO A 61 -26.19 -10.56 9.41
C PRO A 61 -27.23 -9.45 9.67
N TYR A 62 -28.50 -9.67 9.29
CA TYR A 62 -29.57 -8.70 9.51
C TYR A 62 -29.87 -8.53 11.00
N ARG A 63 -29.95 -9.62 11.77
CA ARG A 63 -30.10 -9.54 13.23
C ARG A 63 -28.93 -8.77 13.87
N TYR A 64 -27.69 -9.07 13.45
CA TYR A 64 -26.53 -8.35 13.95
C TYR A 64 -26.62 -6.85 13.65
N PHE A 65 -27.04 -6.48 12.45
CA PHE A 65 -27.28 -5.10 12.05
C PHE A 65 -28.35 -4.43 12.93
N VAL A 66 -29.52 -5.04 13.08
CA VAL A 66 -30.63 -4.51 13.89
C VAL A 66 -30.24 -4.31 15.36
N PHE A 67 -29.55 -5.29 15.95
CA PHE A 67 -29.09 -5.17 17.35
C PHE A 67 -27.96 -4.20 17.58
N ASN A 68 -27.29 -3.73 16.53
CA ASN A 68 -26.20 -2.77 16.64
C ASN A 68 -26.50 -1.43 15.95
N ILE A 69 -27.72 -1.23 15.47
CA ILE A 69 -28.09 -0.05 14.68
C ILE A 69 -27.86 1.26 15.43
N ASP A 70 -28.14 1.28 16.72
CA ASP A 70 -27.90 2.46 17.58
C ASP A 70 -26.41 2.81 17.69
N ARG A 71 -25.55 1.79 17.77
CA ARG A 71 -24.10 1.98 17.79
C ARG A 71 -23.59 2.42 16.44
N LEU A 72 -24.11 1.82 15.37
CA LEU A 72 -23.74 2.18 14.00
C LEU A 72 -24.14 3.63 13.70
N LEU A 73 -25.37 4.03 14.04
CA LEU A 73 -25.84 5.41 13.84
C LEU A 73 -25.03 6.40 14.67
N ARG A 74 -24.80 6.10 15.97
CA ARG A 74 -23.97 6.95 16.82
C ARG A 74 -22.55 7.06 16.28
N SER A 75 -21.94 5.93 15.91
CA SER A 75 -20.60 5.91 15.33
C SER A 75 -20.55 6.71 14.01
N LEU A 76 -21.55 6.56 13.15
CA LEU A 76 -21.64 7.29 11.90
C LEU A 76 -21.75 8.80 12.14
N VAL A 77 -22.62 9.24 13.04
CA VAL A 77 -22.79 10.67 13.36
C VAL A 77 -21.52 11.25 13.97
N VAL A 78 -20.97 10.59 15.01
CA VAL A 78 -19.75 11.06 15.68
C VAL A 78 -18.56 11.06 14.73
N ASN A 79 -18.39 10.00 13.94
CA ASN A 79 -17.29 9.93 12.98
C ASN A 79 -17.45 10.97 11.86
N SER A 80 -18.69 11.25 11.41
CA SER A 80 -18.92 12.29 10.41
C SER A 80 -18.60 13.69 10.94
N ILE A 81 -19.00 13.98 12.19
CA ILE A 81 -18.68 15.24 12.86
C ILE A 81 -17.16 15.37 13.03
N ASN A 82 -16.49 14.34 13.51
CA ASN A 82 -15.05 14.33 13.71
C ASN A 82 -14.30 14.46 12.39
N PHE A 83 -14.76 13.76 11.34
CA PHE A 83 -14.20 13.83 9.99
C PHE A 83 -14.16 15.26 9.45
N ILE A 84 -15.25 16.03 9.68
CA ILE A 84 -15.31 17.43 9.25
C ILE A 84 -14.54 18.33 10.22
N ARG A 85 -14.78 18.21 11.53
CA ARG A 85 -14.20 19.07 12.57
C ARG A 85 -12.68 18.98 12.62
N TYR A 86 -12.14 17.78 12.51
CA TYR A 86 -10.69 17.50 12.59
C TYR A 86 -10.00 17.38 11.24
N LYS A 87 -10.75 17.67 10.18
CA LYS A 87 -10.24 17.57 8.79
C LYS A 87 -9.58 16.22 8.49
N GLU A 88 -10.15 15.11 8.99
CA GLU A 88 -9.61 13.76 8.77
C GLU A 88 -9.53 13.37 7.28
N TYR A 89 -10.26 14.05 6.39
CA TYR A 89 -10.16 13.88 4.95
C TYR A 89 -8.80 14.31 4.38
N ASN A 90 -8.03 15.13 5.12
CA ASN A 90 -6.66 15.52 4.78
C ASN A 90 -5.61 14.56 5.35
N TYR A 91 -6.02 13.54 6.12
CA TYR A 91 -5.08 12.52 6.60
C TYR A 91 -4.68 11.60 5.45
N PRO A 92 -3.36 11.37 5.19
CA PRO A 92 -2.92 10.49 4.13
C PRO A 92 -3.35 9.04 4.39
N ARG A 93 -4.21 8.49 3.52
CA ARG A 93 -4.80 7.16 3.69
C ARG A 93 -3.89 6.02 3.26
N ASP A 94 -2.92 6.33 2.41
CA ASP A 94 -1.99 5.35 1.87
C ASP A 94 -0.73 5.15 2.76
N ILE A 95 -0.71 5.73 3.98
CA ILE A 95 0.37 5.50 4.96
C ILE A 95 0.44 4.02 5.34
N GLY A 96 1.62 3.44 5.21
CA GLY A 96 1.89 2.05 5.52
C GLY A 96 1.38 1.08 4.47
N VAL A 97 1.09 1.57 3.26
CA VAL A 97 0.66 0.75 2.11
C VAL A 97 1.83 0.56 1.16
N ILE A 98 1.93 -0.63 0.59
CA ILE A 98 2.91 -1.00 -0.43
C ILE A 98 2.14 -1.43 -1.68
N ASP A 99 2.22 -0.60 -2.72
CA ASP A 99 1.56 -0.84 -4.01
C ASP A 99 2.55 -1.23 -5.10
N GLY A 100 2.21 -2.26 -5.87
CA GLY A 100 2.97 -2.67 -7.05
C GLY A 100 2.25 -2.33 -8.35
N TYR A 101 2.85 -1.48 -9.17
CA TYR A 101 2.37 -1.19 -10.52
C TYR A 101 3.03 -2.13 -11.53
N VAL A 102 2.24 -2.97 -12.16
CA VAL A 102 2.73 -3.99 -13.10
C VAL A 102 2.02 -3.92 -14.44
N ALA A 103 2.64 -4.53 -15.45
CA ALA A 103 2.03 -4.62 -16.77
C ALA A 103 0.90 -5.64 -16.80
N HIS A 104 -0.18 -5.33 -17.52
CA HIS A 104 -1.22 -6.30 -17.82
C HIS A 104 -0.66 -7.49 -18.62
N THR A 105 -1.24 -8.65 -18.41
CA THR A 105 -0.78 -9.92 -19.01
C THR A 105 -0.66 -9.90 -20.52
N SER A 106 -1.48 -9.11 -21.21
CA SER A 106 -1.51 -9.03 -22.67
C SER A 106 -0.38 -8.20 -23.30
N LYS A 107 0.22 -7.25 -22.56
CA LYS A 107 1.24 -6.34 -23.07
C LYS A 107 2.18 -5.89 -21.95
N VAL A 108 3.47 -6.19 -22.07
CA VAL A 108 4.46 -5.86 -21.02
C VAL A 108 4.97 -4.42 -21.14
N PHE A 109 5.20 -3.95 -22.36
CA PHE A 109 5.75 -2.62 -22.63
C PHE A 109 4.67 -1.65 -23.13
N GLY A 110 4.84 -0.36 -22.82
CA GLY A 110 3.92 0.69 -23.27
C GLY A 110 2.53 0.62 -22.66
N CYS A 111 2.37 0.06 -21.46
CA CYS A 111 1.11 0.01 -20.71
C CYS A 111 0.97 1.15 -19.68
N CYS A 112 1.87 2.14 -19.72
CA CYS A 112 1.82 3.36 -18.90
C CYS A 112 1.91 3.13 -17.38
N LYS A 113 2.64 2.11 -16.91
CA LYS A 113 2.87 1.80 -15.50
C LYS A 113 3.52 2.97 -14.75
N THR A 114 4.72 3.36 -15.20
CA THR A 114 5.48 4.46 -14.62
C THR A 114 4.68 5.75 -14.63
N LEU A 115 4.01 6.05 -15.76
CA LEU A 115 3.15 7.23 -15.87
C LEU A 115 2.00 7.20 -14.84
N SER A 116 1.38 6.05 -14.62
CA SER A 116 0.33 5.86 -13.62
C SER A 116 0.84 6.08 -12.20
N ALA A 117 2.01 5.55 -11.89
CA ALA A 117 2.66 5.70 -10.60
C ALA A 117 3.06 7.16 -10.34
N VAL A 118 3.70 7.83 -11.31
CA VAL A 118 4.07 9.25 -11.24
C VAL A 118 2.84 10.14 -11.07
N ALA A 119 1.76 9.89 -11.83
CA ALA A 119 0.51 10.62 -11.69
C ALA A 119 -0.13 10.43 -10.30
N LYS A 120 0.00 9.24 -9.71
CA LYS A 120 -0.44 8.99 -8.33
C LYS A 120 0.39 9.80 -7.34
N VAL A 121 1.73 9.82 -7.46
CA VAL A 121 2.63 10.61 -6.62
C VAL A 121 2.30 12.10 -6.71
N GLN A 122 2.15 12.64 -7.93
CA GLN A 122 1.82 14.05 -8.14
C GLN A 122 0.47 14.42 -7.52
N ARG A 123 -0.54 13.56 -7.67
CA ARG A 123 -1.86 13.76 -7.05
C ARG A 123 -1.78 13.79 -5.52
N LEU A 124 -0.98 12.88 -4.93
CA LEU A 124 -0.81 12.81 -3.47
C LEU A 124 -0.03 14.00 -2.95
N TYR A 125 1.05 14.40 -3.64
CA TYR A 125 1.83 15.58 -3.30
C TYR A 125 0.95 16.83 -3.27
N ASN A 126 0.23 17.10 -4.37
CA ASN A 126 -0.64 18.27 -4.48
C ASN A 126 -1.79 18.26 -3.47
N ARG A 127 -2.22 17.09 -3.03
CA ARG A 127 -3.33 16.95 -2.07
C ARG A 127 -2.89 17.16 -0.63
N TYR A 128 -1.74 16.62 -0.26
CA TYR A 128 -1.35 16.52 1.15
C TYR A 128 -0.27 17.51 1.56
N ASN A 129 0.53 18.03 0.64
CA ASN A 129 1.56 19.00 1.00
C ASN A 129 0.93 20.33 1.50
N GLY A 130 1.24 20.70 2.74
CA GLY A 130 0.62 21.84 3.43
C GLY A 130 -0.81 21.58 3.96
N ALA A 131 -1.35 20.37 3.81
CA ALA A 131 -2.67 20.04 4.32
C ALA A 131 -2.67 19.90 5.85
N ARG A 132 -3.70 20.44 6.51
CA ARG A 132 -3.80 20.41 7.98
C ARG A 132 -4.79 19.38 8.44
N THR A 133 -4.41 18.60 9.46
CA THR A 133 -5.24 17.60 10.12
C THR A 133 -5.05 17.71 11.62
N TYR A 134 -6.11 17.52 12.39
CA TYR A 134 -6.02 17.48 13.85
C TYR A 134 -5.82 16.03 14.32
N ASP A 135 -4.70 15.75 14.94
CA ASP A 135 -4.44 14.44 15.54
C ASP A 135 -4.95 14.40 16.99
N TYR A 136 -6.14 13.85 17.15
CA TYR A 136 -6.77 13.64 18.46
C TYR A 136 -6.43 12.27 19.09
N LYS A 137 -5.69 11.43 18.39
CA LYS A 137 -5.31 10.08 18.85
C LYS A 137 -4.00 10.06 19.62
N CYS A 138 -3.20 11.11 19.48
CA CYS A 138 -1.97 11.29 20.24
C CYS A 138 -2.23 11.61 21.72
N LYS A 139 -1.23 11.41 22.57
CA LYS A 139 -1.31 11.78 24.01
C LYS A 139 -1.61 13.25 24.20
N GLU A 140 -1.02 14.10 23.36
CA GLU A 140 -1.23 15.54 23.32
C GLU A 140 -1.85 15.92 21.96
N PRO A 141 -3.18 16.09 21.91
CA PRO A 141 -3.86 16.40 20.65
C PRO A 141 -3.43 17.75 20.10
N HIS A 142 -2.99 17.80 18.85
CA HIS A 142 -2.52 19.01 18.19
C HIS A 142 -2.84 19.03 16.69
N TRP A 143 -2.69 20.20 16.06
CA TRP A 143 -2.79 20.34 14.62
C TRP A 143 -1.47 19.95 13.96
N ILE A 144 -1.54 19.03 13.01
CA ILE A 144 -0.43 18.62 12.15
C ILE A 144 -0.60 19.29 10.80
N GLU A 145 0.47 19.89 10.29
CA GLU A 145 0.58 20.35 8.90
C GLU A 145 1.48 19.37 8.16
N TRP A 146 0.92 18.66 7.20
CA TRP A 146 1.64 17.61 6.47
C TRP A 146 2.68 18.19 5.53
N LYS A 147 3.90 17.75 5.67
CA LYS A 147 4.99 17.98 4.72
C LYS A 147 5.19 16.70 3.92
N VAL A 148 5.02 16.77 2.60
CA VAL A 148 5.21 15.59 1.74
C VAL A 148 6.66 15.56 1.27
N ASN A 149 7.34 14.46 1.57
CA ASN A 149 8.68 14.15 1.10
C ASN A 149 8.58 13.06 0.03
N VAL A 150 9.09 13.34 -1.18
CA VAL A 150 9.08 12.39 -2.30
C VAL A 150 10.48 11.90 -2.55
N ILE A 151 10.66 10.59 -2.48
CA ILE A 151 11.92 9.90 -2.77
C ILE A 151 11.71 9.02 -3.99
N ALA A 152 12.47 9.23 -5.06
CA ALA A 152 12.31 8.43 -6.26
C ALA A 152 13.63 8.24 -7.01
N ASN A 153 13.70 7.19 -7.80
CA ASN A 153 14.84 6.95 -8.71
C ASN A 153 14.63 7.58 -10.09
N LEU A 154 13.65 8.47 -10.21
CA LEU A 154 13.38 9.28 -11.41
C LEU A 154 12.98 10.70 -10.98
N GLU A 155 13.25 11.67 -11.83
CA GLU A 155 12.83 13.06 -11.63
C GLU A 155 11.37 13.23 -12.05
N ILE A 156 10.62 14.01 -11.27
CA ILE A 156 9.20 14.33 -11.52
C ILE A 156 9.08 15.84 -11.64
N ASP A 157 8.65 16.33 -12.80
CA ASP A 157 8.51 17.75 -13.03
C ASP A 157 7.48 18.39 -12.09
N GLY A 158 7.85 19.56 -11.54
CA GLY A 158 7.01 20.32 -10.60
C GLY A 158 6.97 19.81 -9.17
N ILE A 159 7.77 18.78 -8.80
CA ILE A 159 7.85 18.25 -7.44
C ILE A 159 9.32 18.14 -7.02
N PRO A 160 9.68 18.61 -5.79
CA PRO A 160 11.00 18.37 -5.24
C PRO A 160 11.15 16.86 -4.94
N VAL A 161 12.07 16.20 -5.63
CA VAL A 161 12.35 14.78 -5.48
C VAL A 161 13.71 14.59 -4.84
N THR A 162 13.77 13.80 -3.78
CA THR A 162 15.02 13.30 -3.20
C THR A 162 15.42 12.05 -3.98
N PRO A 163 16.65 11.98 -4.57
CA PRO A 163 17.07 10.80 -5.31
C PRO A 163 17.07 9.55 -4.42
N PHE A 164 16.52 8.45 -4.93
CA PHE A 164 16.61 7.15 -4.28
C PHE A 164 17.95 6.50 -4.66
N GLU A 165 18.82 6.31 -3.69
CA GLU A 165 20.16 5.73 -3.90
C GLU A 165 20.19 4.24 -3.50
N ASN A 166 19.67 3.91 -2.32
CA ASN A 166 19.71 2.57 -1.78
C ASN A 166 18.62 2.33 -0.72
N MET A 167 18.45 1.06 -0.34
CA MET A 167 17.47 0.68 0.68
C MET A 167 17.81 1.20 2.08
N GLN A 168 19.07 1.52 2.38
CA GLN A 168 19.48 2.09 3.67
C GLN A 168 18.83 3.46 3.91
N GLN A 169 18.54 4.19 2.85
CA GLN A 169 17.81 5.46 2.92
C GLN A 169 16.43 5.31 3.59
N LEU A 170 15.75 4.16 3.36
CA LEU A 170 14.46 3.87 3.98
C LEU A 170 14.59 3.57 5.48
N VAL A 171 15.71 2.98 5.89
CA VAL A 171 16.02 2.76 7.32
C VAL A 171 16.22 4.09 8.01
N ASN A 172 17.03 4.97 7.40
CA ASN A 172 17.33 6.29 7.94
C ASN A 172 16.08 7.18 8.09
N LEU A 173 15.06 6.99 7.22
CA LEU A 173 13.76 7.65 7.39
C LEU A 173 13.06 7.22 8.68
N GLY A 174 13.24 5.98 9.10
CA GLY A 174 12.64 5.46 10.33
C GLY A 174 13.24 6.05 11.62
N GLU A 175 14.44 6.57 11.54
CA GLU A 175 15.16 7.19 12.67
C GLU A 175 14.81 8.68 12.85
N GLN A 176 14.16 9.29 11.85
CA GLN A 176 13.76 10.68 11.88
C GLN A 176 12.40 10.86 12.56
N ASP A 177 12.16 12.05 13.12
CA ASP A 177 10.82 12.42 13.59
C ASP A 177 9.91 12.68 12.40
N ASN A 178 9.10 11.66 12.08
CA ASN A 178 8.15 11.67 10.96
C ASN A 178 6.72 12.05 11.37
N SER A 179 6.51 12.61 12.56
CA SER A 179 5.17 12.89 13.10
C SER A 179 4.30 13.75 12.18
N SER A 180 4.90 14.66 11.43
CA SER A 180 4.23 15.55 10.47
C SER A 180 4.66 15.36 9.01
N THR A 181 5.51 14.35 8.74
CA THR A 181 6.05 14.10 7.40
C THR A 181 5.36 12.89 6.76
N TYR A 182 4.90 13.03 5.53
CA TYR A 182 4.40 11.95 4.70
C TYR A 182 5.43 11.60 3.64
N ASN A 183 6.07 10.44 3.78
CA ASN A 183 7.11 9.97 2.89
C ASN A 183 6.51 9.12 1.77
N ILE A 184 6.66 9.57 0.52
CA ILE A 184 6.25 8.81 -0.67
C ILE A 184 7.51 8.31 -1.36
N VAL A 185 7.68 7.00 -1.43
CA VAL A 185 8.82 6.35 -2.07
C VAL A 185 8.36 5.71 -3.38
N LEU A 186 8.94 6.12 -4.49
CA LEU A 186 8.67 5.57 -5.82
C LEU A 186 9.93 4.93 -6.39
N ILE A 187 9.89 3.63 -6.63
CA ILE A 187 10.98 2.89 -7.26
C ILE A 187 10.49 2.37 -8.62
N ASP A 188 10.95 2.98 -9.68
CA ASP A 188 10.69 2.50 -11.04
C ASP A 188 11.70 1.41 -11.44
N GLU A 189 11.29 0.52 -12.33
CA GLU A 189 12.04 -0.68 -12.74
C GLU A 189 12.56 -1.46 -11.51
N CYS A 190 11.72 -1.59 -10.48
CA CYS A 190 12.08 -2.22 -9.21
C CYS A 190 12.60 -3.66 -9.37
N ASN A 191 12.30 -4.32 -10.49
CA ASN A 191 12.87 -5.64 -10.82
C ASN A 191 14.39 -5.62 -10.97
N ALA A 192 14.98 -4.48 -11.35
CA ALA A 192 16.43 -4.32 -11.42
C ALA A 192 17.04 -4.10 -10.03
N VAL A 193 16.35 -3.34 -9.20
CA VAL A 193 16.80 -2.97 -7.83
C VAL A 193 16.51 -4.09 -6.83
N LEU A 194 15.31 -4.69 -6.88
CA LEU A 194 14.80 -5.69 -5.92
C LEU A 194 14.66 -7.07 -6.57
N ASN A 195 15.68 -7.50 -7.32
CA ASN A 195 15.68 -8.79 -8.01
C ASN A 195 15.98 -9.92 -7.02
N SER A 196 15.21 -10.99 -7.08
CA SER A 196 15.40 -12.21 -6.29
C SER A 196 16.78 -12.85 -6.43
N ARG A 197 17.41 -12.69 -7.60
CA ARG A 197 18.77 -13.21 -7.85
C ARG A 197 19.86 -12.44 -7.11
N ASN A 198 19.62 -11.16 -6.81
CA ASN A 198 20.55 -10.27 -6.12
C ASN A 198 20.11 -9.98 -4.69
N PHE A 199 19.18 -10.77 -4.14
CA PHE A 199 18.60 -10.57 -2.80
C PHE A 199 19.68 -10.43 -1.71
N LYS A 200 20.73 -11.27 -1.73
CA LYS A 200 21.83 -11.19 -0.75
C LYS A 200 22.58 -9.85 -0.80
N ASN A 201 22.59 -9.17 -1.94
CA ASN A 201 23.28 -7.89 -2.08
C ASN A 201 22.32 -6.71 -1.79
N ASN A 202 21.00 -6.88 -2.05
CA ASN A 202 20.00 -5.82 -1.90
C ASN A 202 19.47 -5.71 -0.47
N PHE A 203 19.38 -6.84 0.26
CA PHE A 203 18.92 -6.91 1.64
C PHE A 203 20.01 -7.52 2.53
N GLN A 204 21.15 -6.83 2.62
CA GLN A 204 22.29 -7.29 3.41
C GLN A 204 22.02 -7.24 4.91
N ASN A 205 21.08 -6.37 5.34
CA ASN A 205 20.81 -6.14 6.75
C ASN A 205 19.34 -6.44 7.07
N GLU A 206 19.12 -7.11 8.21
CA GLU A 206 17.79 -7.34 8.78
C GLU A 206 16.99 -6.04 8.99
N GLU A 207 17.69 -4.92 9.20
CA GLU A 207 17.13 -3.58 9.38
C GLU A 207 16.40 -3.08 8.12
N GLN A 208 16.89 -3.40 6.93
CA GLN A 208 16.25 -3.02 5.66
C GLN A 208 14.89 -3.71 5.48
N ILE A 209 14.81 -4.97 5.88
CA ILE A 209 13.55 -5.73 5.90
C ILE A 209 12.60 -5.13 6.94
N LYS A 210 13.12 -4.83 8.13
CA LYS A 210 12.34 -4.19 9.20
C LYS A 210 11.76 -2.85 8.76
N SER A 211 12.53 -2.02 8.02
CA SER A 211 12.03 -0.73 7.54
C SER A 211 10.85 -0.87 6.57
N LEU A 212 10.86 -1.90 5.71
CA LEU A 212 9.71 -2.18 4.83
C LEU A 212 8.48 -2.65 5.62
N VAL A 213 8.67 -3.51 6.62
CA VAL A 213 7.57 -3.99 7.47
C VAL A 213 7.03 -2.86 8.36
N THR A 214 7.86 -1.90 8.73
CA THR A 214 7.49 -0.75 9.58
C THR A 214 7.11 0.50 8.81
N CYS A 215 6.83 0.41 7.50
CA CYS A 215 6.41 1.55 6.65
C CYS A 215 5.35 2.45 7.31
N ARG A 216 4.41 1.85 8.03
CA ARG A 216 3.34 2.59 8.73
C ARG A 216 3.87 3.49 9.83
N HIS A 217 4.88 3.05 10.57
CA HIS A 217 5.48 3.84 11.66
C HIS A 217 6.31 5.00 11.11
N ASN A 218 6.83 4.84 9.90
CA ASN A 218 7.63 5.85 9.21
C ASN A 218 6.77 6.80 8.35
N ASN A 219 5.44 6.76 8.49
CA ASN A 219 4.50 7.49 7.63
C ASN A 219 4.83 7.35 6.14
N MET A 220 5.23 6.15 5.72
CA MET A 220 5.72 5.88 4.38
C MET A 220 4.65 5.20 3.51
N TYR A 221 4.56 5.61 2.27
CA TYR A 221 3.85 4.95 1.19
C TYR A 221 4.86 4.52 0.15
N LEU A 222 4.93 3.22 -0.14
CA LEU A 222 5.89 2.66 -1.08
C LEU A 222 5.18 2.26 -2.38
N ILE A 223 5.68 2.78 -3.49
CA ILE A 223 5.20 2.46 -4.84
C ILE A 223 6.34 1.77 -5.60
N LEU A 224 6.10 0.52 -5.97
CA LEU A 224 7.03 -0.28 -6.73
C LEU A 224 6.50 -0.46 -8.15
N VAL A 225 7.28 -0.03 -9.16
CA VAL A 225 6.89 -0.19 -10.55
C VAL A 225 7.76 -1.28 -11.18
N GLY A 226 7.12 -2.30 -11.70
CA GLY A 226 7.81 -3.44 -12.28
C GLY A 226 7.16 -3.98 -13.55
N GLN A 227 7.84 -4.85 -14.26
CA GLN A 227 7.29 -5.44 -15.48
C GLN A 227 6.24 -6.49 -15.15
N ARG A 228 6.53 -7.37 -14.19
CA ARG A 228 5.62 -8.44 -13.74
C ARG A 228 5.77 -8.65 -12.25
N PHE A 229 4.67 -8.95 -11.57
CA PHE A 229 4.65 -9.23 -10.14
C PHE A 229 5.60 -10.37 -9.73
N ARG A 230 5.62 -11.47 -10.47
CA ARG A 230 6.45 -12.64 -10.18
C ARG A 230 7.97 -12.43 -10.36
N TYR A 231 8.40 -11.30 -10.94
CA TYR A 231 9.81 -10.96 -11.06
C TYR A 231 10.38 -10.28 -9.82
N LEU A 232 9.50 -9.82 -8.93
CA LEU A 232 9.90 -9.30 -7.63
C LEU A 232 10.33 -10.42 -6.70
N ASP A 233 11.16 -10.08 -5.73
CA ASP A 233 11.52 -11.01 -4.67
C ASP A 233 10.30 -11.48 -3.87
N ALA A 234 10.31 -12.73 -3.43
CA ALA A 234 9.20 -13.34 -2.70
C ALA A 234 8.87 -12.59 -1.40
N LEU A 235 9.89 -12.09 -0.70
CA LEU A 235 9.70 -11.34 0.53
C LEU A 235 8.97 -10.03 0.26
N VAL A 236 9.36 -9.31 -0.81
CA VAL A 236 8.70 -8.07 -1.21
C VAL A 236 7.26 -8.34 -1.63
N ARG A 237 6.99 -9.43 -2.38
CA ARG A 237 5.64 -9.82 -2.77
C ARG A 237 4.73 -10.11 -1.57
N ASN A 238 5.29 -10.76 -0.53
CA ASN A 238 4.54 -11.12 0.68
C ASN A 238 4.16 -9.92 1.56
N ILE A 239 4.92 -8.84 1.50
CA ILE A 239 4.62 -7.62 2.27
C ILE A 239 3.82 -6.59 1.48
N MET A 240 3.62 -6.78 0.17
CA MET A 240 2.79 -5.90 -0.64
C MET A 240 1.32 -6.04 -0.29
N ASP A 241 0.61 -4.91 -0.29
CA ASP A 241 -0.83 -4.89 -0.05
C ASP A 241 -1.61 -5.10 -1.34
N ARG A 242 -1.27 -4.35 -2.38
CA ARG A 242 -2.03 -4.32 -3.63
C ARG A 242 -1.12 -4.39 -4.84
N VAL A 243 -1.61 -5.07 -5.86
CA VAL A 243 -1.01 -5.11 -7.20
C VAL A 243 -1.96 -4.45 -8.19
N ILE A 244 -1.44 -3.45 -8.89
CA ILE A 244 -2.19 -2.63 -9.84
C ILE A 244 -1.70 -2.98 -11.24
N GLU A 245 -2.48 -3.75 -11.97
CA GLU A 245 -2.20 -4.03 -13.38
C GLU A 245 -2.64 -2.87 -14.26
N CYS A 246 -1.71 -2.32 -15.03
CA CYS A 246 -1.95 -1.21 -15.95
C CYS A 246 -2.18 -1.72 -17.38
N ARG A 247 -3.32 -1.34 -17.97
CA ARG A 247 -3.66 -1.63 -19.36
C ARG A 247 -3.95 -0.34 -20.12
N HIS A 248 -3.10 0.04 -21.04
CA HIS A 248 -3.31 1.20 -21.90
C HIS A 248 -4.30 0.88 -23.02
N VAL A 249 -5.29 1.76 -23.22
CA VAL A 249 -6.27 1.73 -24.30
C VAL A 249 -6.00 2.92 -25.23
N PRO A 250 -5.26 2.71 -26.34
CA PRO A 250 -4.77 3.82 -27.16
C PRO A 250 -5.88 4.70 -27.75
N LEU A 251 -7.00 4.09 -28.18
CA LEU A 251 -8.12 4.80 -28.84
C LEU A 251 -8.69 5.93 -27.94
N PHE A 252 -8.73 5.71 -26.62
CA PHE A 252 -9.27 6.68 -25.67
C PHE A 252 -8.17 7.41 -24.88
N ASN A 253 -6.90 7.14 -25.18
CA ASN A 253 -5.74 7.65 -24.43
C ASN A 253 -5.93 7.50 -22.90
N THR A 254 -6.32 6.30 -22.50
CA THR A 254 -6.74 5.99 -21.13
C THR A 254 -6.01 4.74 -20.64
N VAL A 255 -5.67 4.71 -19.37
CA VAL A 255 -5.16 3.52 -18.69
C VAL A 255 -6.25 2.96 -17.81
N ILE A 256 -6.49 1.67 -17.93
CA ILE A 256 -7.33 0.92 -17.00
C ILE A 256 -6.43 0.29 -15.96
N HIS A 257 -6.73 0.54 -14.69
CA HIS A 257 -6.07 -0.07 -13.55
C HIS A 257 -6.95 -1.19 -13.00
N TYR A 258 -6.42 -2.41 -12.94
CA TYR A 258 -7.06 -3.52 -12.24
C TYR A 258 -6.31 -3.75 -10.94
N VAL A 259 -7.00 -3.60 -9.82
CA VAL A 259 -6.43 -3.73 -8.47
C VAL A 259 -6.70 -5.13 -7.95
N TYR A 260 -5.66 -5.82 -7.51
CA TYR A 260 -5.70 -7.14 -6.90
C TYR A 260 -5.07 -7.11 -5.52
N SER A 261 -5.46 -8.03 -4.65
CA SER A 261 -4.72 -8.35 -3.44
C SER A 261 -3.40 -9.03 -3.82
N ALA A 262 -2.28 -8.55 -3.28
CA ALA A 262 -0.99 -9.18 -3.54
C ALA A 262 -0.95 -10.60 -2.97
N TYR A 263 -1.57 -10.82 -1.80
CA TYR A 263 -1.68 -12.12 -1.18
C TYR A 263 -2.41 -13.13 -2.07
N ASP A 264 -3.55 -12.73 -2.67
CA ASP A 264 -4.33 -13.63 -3.53
C ASP A 264 -3.57 -13.97 -4.82
N LEU A 265 -2.79 -13.00 -5.37
CA LEU A 265 -1.95 -13.25 -6.55
C LEU A 265 -0.76 -14.17 -6.26
N GLU A 266 -0.21 -14.13 -5.04
CA GLU A 266 0.90 -14.99 -4.64
C GLU A 266 0.44 -16.42 -4.37
N THR A 267 -0.72 -16.58 -3.70
CA THR A 267 -1.24 -17.88 -3.28
C THR A 267 -1.99 -18.63 -4.38
N CYS A 268 -2.47 -17.91 -5.41
CA CYS A 268 -3.24 -18.55 -6.49
C CYS A 268 -2.33 -19.01 -7.63
N ASP A 269 -2.42 -20.30 -7.98
CA ASP A 269 -1.66 -20.88 -9.09
C ASP A 269 -2.05 -20.27 -10.44
N ASN A 270 -3.33 -19.93 -10.62
CA ASN A 270 -3.83 -19.31 -11.83
C ASN A 270 -4.21 -17.82 -11.61
N PRO A 271 -3.34 -16.86 -11.97
CA PRO A 271 -3.60 -15.43 -11.77
C PRO A 271 -4.90 -14.92 -12.43
N ARG A 272 -5.40 -15.62 -13.45
CA ARG A 272 -6.65 -15.24 -14.13
C ARG A 272 -7.90 -15.51 -13.31
N MET A 273 -7.80 -16.38 -12.31
CA MET A 273 -8.90 -16.72 -11.39
C MET A 273 -8.99 -15.77 -10.20
N VAL A 274 -7.96 -14.94 -9.97
CA VAL A 274 -7.95 -14.01 -8.84
C VAL A 274 -9.00 -12.92 -9.03
N LYS A 275 -9.81 -12.72 -7.98
CA LYS A 275 -10.86 -11.70 -7.97
C LYS A 275 -10.25 -10.30 -7.91
N LYS A 276 -10.70 -9.42 -8.80
CA LYS A 276 -10.33 -8.00 -8.74
C LYS A 276 -10.97 -7.35 -7.53
N LEU A 277 -10.19 -6.62 -6.73
CA LEU A 277 -10.69 -5.82 -5.60
C LEU A 277 -11.40 -4.58 -6.10
N ALA A 278 -10.80 -3.91 -7.11
CA ALA A 278 -11.33 -2.70 -7.71
C ALA A 278 -10.81 -2.55 -9.14
N TRP A 279 -11.37 -1.60 -9.86
CA TRP A 279 -10.86 -1.12 -11.14
C TRP A 279 -11.09 0.39 -11.24
N ASP A 280 -10.18 1.07 -11.92
CA ASP A 280 -10.18 2.52 -12.09
C ASP A 280 -9.71 2.90 -13.49
N PHE A 281 -10.07 4.10 -13.94
CA PHE A 281 -9.65 4.67 -15.22
C PHE A 281 -8.83 5.93 -14.98
N MET A 282 -7.71 6.02 -15.68
CA MET A 282 -6.90 7.24 -15.71
C MET A 282 -6.82 7.74 -17.16
N HIS A 283 -7.41 8.91 -17.43
CA HIS A 283 -7.18 9.61 -18.69
C HIS A 283 -5.77 10.21 -18.72
N ILE A 284 -5.09 10.09 -19.86
CA ILE A 284 -3.75 10.62 -20.07
C ILE A 284 -3.83 11.83 -20.99
N PRO A 285 -3.86 13.05 -20.47
CA PRO A 285 -3.70 14.25 -21.29
C PRO A 285 -2.28 14.36 -21.85
N SER A 286 -2.11 15.03 -22.97
CA SER A 286 -0.82 15.12 -23.67
C SER A 286 0.32 15.73 -22.83
N TRP A 287 0.00 16.63 -21.89
CA TRP A 287 0.98 17.23 -20.99
C TRP A 287 1.55 16.21 -20.00
N MET A 288 0.81 15.15 -19.68
CA MET A 288 1.24 14.14 -18.69
C MET A 288 2.47 13.34 -19.17
N TYR A 289 2.68 13.20 -20.48
CA TYR A 289 3.88 12.57 -21.04
C TYR A 289 5.16 13.38 -20.82
N LYS A 290 5.04 14.66 -20.44
CA LYS A 290 6.17 15.55 -20.17
C LYS A 290 6.59 15.60 -18.70
N ILE A 291 5.82 14.96 -17.80
CA ILE A 291 6.04 15.04 -16.34
C ILE A 291 7.34 14.35 -15.91
N TYR A 292 7.83 13.38 -16.68
CA TYR A 292 9.08 12.68 -16.37
C TYR A 292 9.78 12.23 -17.65
N ASP A 293 11.12 12.12 -17.58
CA ASP A 293 11.91 11.61 -18.70
C ASP A 293 12.05 10.08 -18.62
N THR A 294 11.43 9.39 -19.57
CA THR A 294 11.50 7.92 -19.68
C THR A 294 12.90 7.40 -20.00
N LYS A 295 13.79 8.23 -20.55
CA LYS A 295 15.13 7.84 -20.97
C LYS A 295 16.19 8.05 -19.88
N ALA A 296 15.92 8.92 -18.90
CA ALA A 296 16.86 9.25 -17.83
C ALA A 296 17.27 7.99 -17.03
N LEU A 297 16.32 7.14 -16.71
CA LEU A 297 16.55 5.92 -15.95
C LEU A 297 17.35 4.88 -16.72
N VAL A 298 17.07 4.72 -18.02
CA VAL A 298 17.83 3.82 -18.91
C VAL A 298 19.27 4.29 -19.00
N ASN A 299 19.50 5.61 -19.12
CA ASN A 299 20.85 6.19 -19.18
C ASN A 299 21.64 6.00 -17.87
N LEU A 300 20.96 6.04 -16.71
CA LEU A 300 21.59 5.78 -15.41
C LEU A 300 22.00 4.30 -15.27
N ILE A 301 21.12 3.38 -15.63
CA ILE A 301 21.39 1.94 -15.58
C ILE A 301 22.53 1.58 -16.54
N THR A 302 22.49 2.08 -17.78
CA THR A 302 23.53 1.82 -18.79
C THR A 302 24.88 2.41 -18.38
N LYS A 303 24.90 3.60 -17.76
CA LYS A 303 26.14 4.19 -17.24
C LYS A 303 26.72 3.41 -16.06
N SER A 304 25.88 2.87 -15.17
CA SER A 304 26.35 2.04 -14.06
C SER A 304 26.89 0.69 -14.54
N GLU A 305 26.22 0.07 -15.51
CA GLU A 305 26.68 -1.19 -16.11
C GLU A 305 27.95 -1.00 -16.94
N SER A 306 28.09 0.11 -17.67
CA SER A 306 29.30 0.42 -18.43
C SER A 306 30.51 0.68 -17.52
N LYS A 307 30.34 1.44 -16.42
CA LYS A 307 31.40 1.63 -15.41
C LYS A 307 31.80 0.30 -14.77
N SER A 308 30.84 -0.53 -14.38
CA SER A 308 31.11 -1.86 -13.83
C SER A 308 31.83 -2.78 -14.82
N SER A 309 31.46 -2.74 -16.10
CA SER A 309 32.15 -3.55 -17.15
C SER A 309 33.53 -3.01 -17.46
N GLU A 310 33.75 -1.70 -17.47
CA GLU A 310 35.10 -1.09 -17.64
C GLU A 310 35.99 -1.39 -16.44
N GLU A 311 35.49 -1.32 -15.20
CA GLU A 311 36.25 -1.70 -13.99
C GLU A 311 36.56 -3.18 -13.96
N LEU A 312 35.65 -4.06 -14.38
CA LEU A 312 35.87 -5.48 -14.52
C LEU A 312 36.88 -5.80 -15.64
N LEU A 313 36.83 -5.07 -16.76
CA LEU A 313 37.80 -5.21 -17.84
C LEU A 313 39.18 -4.69 -17.42
N ALA A 314 39.25 -3.55 -16.71
CA ALA A 314 40.49 -3.01 -16.19
C ALA A 314 41.09 -3.95 -15.09
N GLY A 315 40.27 -4.53 -14.24
CA GLY A 315 40.67 -5.54 -13.26
C GLY A 315 41.16 -6.84 -13.95
N ARG A 316 40.47 -7.30 -15.01
CA ARG A 316 40.91 -8.45 -15.82
C ARG A 316 42.21 -8.18 -16.55
N VAL A 317 42.40 -6.99 -17.12
CA VAL A 317 43.65 -6.60 -17.76
C VAL A 317 44.80 -6.55 -16.77
N LYS A 318 44.60 -6.01 -15.57
CA LYS A 318 45.61 -6.07 -14.48
C LYS A 318 45.93 -7.51 -14.07
N ASN A 319 44.95 -8.38 -13.99
CA ASN A 319 45.14 -9.78 -13.64
C ASN A 319 45.74 -10.61 -14.79
N LEU A 320 45.43 -10.24 -16.04
CA LEU A 320 46.06 -10.87 -17.23
C LEU A 320 47.56 -10.55 -17.37
N SER A 321 48.02 -9.42 -16.86
CA SER A 321 49.46 -9.11 -16.80
C SER A 321 50.22 -9.91 -15.74
N VAL A 322 49.50 -10.53 -14.81
CA VAL A 322 50.07 -11.40 -13.72
C VAL A 322 49.83 -12.90 -14.02
N TYR A 323 48.75 -13.23 -14.74
CA TYR A 323 48.45 -14.60 -15.18
C TYR A 323 48.93 -14.83 -16.61
N ASP A 324 50.18 -15.18 -16.70
CA ASP A 324 50.72 -16.20 -17.54
C ASP A 324 50.25 -16.28 -19.00
N THR A 325 51.01 -15.63 -19.87
CA THR A 325 51.09 -15.90 -21.31
C THR A 325 51.24 -17.39 -21.67
N ARG A 326 51.50 -18.29 -20.70
CA ARG A 326 51.63 -19.74 -20.90
C ARG A 326 50.30 -20.42 -21.29
N HIS A 327 49.14 -19.94 -20.87
CA HIS A 327 47.84 -20.51 -21.27
C HIS A 327 47.40 -20.10 -22.69
N LEU A 328 47.78 -18.93 -23.16
CA LEU A 328 47.48 -18.47 -24.50
C LEU A 328 48.34 -19.15 -25.58
N THR A 329 49.58 -19.48 -25.24
CA THR A 329 50.50 -20.24 -26.12
C THR A 329 50.13 -21.72 -26.22
N ARG A 330 49.51 -22.31 -25.19
CA ARG A 330 49.08 -23.71 -25.19
C ARG A 330 47.78 -23.95 -26.00
N THR A 331 46.88 -23.00 -26.07
CA THR A 331 45.68 -23.07 -26.94
C THR A 331 45.99 -22.76 -28.39
N GLY A 332 46.95 -21.90 -28.67
CA GLY A 332 47.41 -21.61 -30.05
C GLY A 332 48.12 -22.79 -30.73
N LYS A 333 48.89 -23.59 -29.99
CA LYS A 333 49.60 -24.78 -30.55
C LYS A 333 48.70 -25.98 -30.84
N ARG A 334 47.49 -26.06 -30.24
CA ARG A 334 46.57 -27.17 -30.54
C ARG A 334 45.73 -26.97 -31.82
N ARG A 335 45.71 -25.78 -32.43
CA ARG A 335 44.98 -25.48 -33.67
C ARG A 335 45.83 -25.61 -34.96
N VAL A 336 47.11 -25.90 -34.82
CA VAL A 336 48.03 -26.03 -35.98
C VAL A 336 48.43 -27.48 -36.26
N LYS A 337 47.87 -28.46 -35.54
CA LYS A 337 48.02 -29.88 -35.84
C LYS A 337 46.66 -30.55 -35.93
N GLY A 338 46.02 -30.37 -37.07
CA GLY A 338 44.82 -31.07 -37.49
C GLY A 338 44.45 -30.66 -38.86
#